data_0d28fa984e91ef18ca30e42f2d936a61
#
_entry.id   0d28fa984e91ef18ca30e42f2d936a61
#
_cell.length_a   1.000
_cell.length_b   1.000
_cell.length_c   1.000
_cell.angle_alpha   90.00
_cell.angle_beta   90.00
_cell.angle_gamma   90.00
#
_symmetry.space_group_name_H-M   'P 1'
#
loop_
_entity.id
_entity.type
_entity.pdbx_description
1 polymer ?
#
loop_
_entity_poly.entity_id
_entity_poly.type
_entity_poly.pdbx_seq_one_letter_code
_entity_poly.pdbx_strand_id
1 'polypeptide(L)'
;MVRTASARRLSRSQRRHQLLDVAAENVVEHGIAAMSMERVAEWAGVSKALPYAHFDNIEHLLVTLYQREAVAIGREILDALEHADPDDDIARVRVRAYFDATARRAEVIRALTAPGSTVPSTADPDGEGSRYSARLLYRFHGIPKKRALAMSGILQGALIGATTTWLHGLAERDELENALVAVVHSLTEASLA
;
A
#
# COMPACT_ATOMS: atom_id res chain seq x y z
N MET A 1 -12.19 -42.07 -21.44
CA MET A 1 -12.40 -41.68 -20.03
C MET A 1 -11.46 -40.48 -19.73
N VAL A 2 -11.99 -39.27 -19.78
CA VAL A 2 -11.23 -38.05 -19.45
C VAL A 2 -11.32 -37.90 -17.93
N ARG A 3 -10.19 -38.05 -17.21
CA ARG A 3 -10.09 -37.76 -15.80
C ARG A 3 -10.23 -36.22 -15.61
N THR A 4 -11.39 -35.80 -15.16
CA THR A 4 -11.60 -34.45 -14.63
C THR A 4 -10.59 -34.19 -13.52
N ALA A 5 -9.64 -33.27 -13.75
CA ALA A 5 -8.71 -32.82 -12.74
C ALA A 5 -9.55 -32.27 -11.57
N SER A 6 -9.47 -32.90 -10.42
CA SER A 6 -10.06 -32.42 -9.17
C SER A 6 -9.54 -31.02 -8.89
N ALA A 7 -10.41 -30.01 -8.98
CA ALA A 7 -10.06 -28.63 -8.66
C ALA A 7 -9.52 -28.61 -7.22
N ARG A 8 -8.23 -28.39 -7.07
CA ARG A 8 -7.52 -28.37 -5.78
C ARG A 8 -8.17 -27.32 -4.89
N ARG A 9 -8.76 -27.76 -3.79
CA ARG A 9 -9.42 -26.88 -2.82
C ARG A 9 -8.41 -25.88 -2.30
N LEU A 10 -8.65 -24.58 -2.55
CA LEU A 10 -7.78 -23.50 -2.08
C LEU A 10 -7.70 -23.50 -0.54
N SER A 11 -6.51 -23.23 0.01
CA SER A 11 -6.35 -22.98 1.45
C SER A 11 -7.09 -21.72 1.86
N ARG A 12 -7.31 -21.51 3.17
CA ARG A 12 -7.95 -20.30 3.69
C ARG A 12 -7.22 -19.03 3.26
N SER A 13 -5.89 -19.04 3.29
CA SER A 13 -5.06 -17.92 2.84
C SER A 13 -5.20 -17.66 1.34
N GLN A 14 -5.09 -18.71 0.51
CA GLN A 14 -5.25 -18.58 -0.94
C GLN A 14 -6.64 -18.04 -1.31
N ARG A 15 -7.69 -18.49 -0.60
CA ARG A 15 -9.05 -17.99 -0.82
C ARG A 15 -9.17 -16.51 -0.45
N ARG A 16 -8.56 -16.09 0.66
CA ARG A 16 -8.53 -14.68 1.07
C ARG A 16 -7.83 -13.81 0.02
N HIS A 17 -6.69 -14.25 -0.53
CA HIS A 17 -6.01 -13.55 -1.61
C HIS A 17 -6.86 -13.46 -2.88
N GLN A 18 -7.50 -14.55 -3.29
CA GLN A 18 -8.40 -14.54 -4.44
C GLN A 18 -9.53 -13.49 -4.30
N LEU A 19 -10.14 -13.39 -3.12
CA LEU A 19 -11.18 -12.37 -2.88
C LEU A 19 -10.63 -10.95 -2.98
N LEU A 20 -9.40 -10.72 -2.50
CA LEU A 20 -8.73 -9.43 -2.62
C LEU A 20 -8.33 -9.10 -4.08
N ASP A 21 -7.93 -10.11 -4.87
CA ASP A 21 -7.60 -9.93 -6.29
C ASP A 21 -8.85 -9.53 -7.07
N VAL A 22 -9.94 -10.26 -6.88
CA VAL A 22 -11.24 -9.93 -7.48
C VAL A 22 -11.72 -8.53 -7.08
N ALA A 23 -11.54 -8.16 -5.81
CA ALA A 23 -11.90 -6.82 -5.34
C ALA A 23 -11.03 -5.73 -5.97
N ALA A 24 -9.72 -5.98 -6.17
CA ALA A 24 -8.81 -5.04 -6.82
C ALA A 24 -9.21 -4.77 -8.28
N GLU A 25 -9.52 -5.82 -9.04
CA GLU A 25 -9.97 -5.69 -10.43
C GLU A 25 -11.30 -4.91 -10.50
N ASN A 26 -12.25 -5.26 -9.66
CA ASN A 26 -13.59 -4.69 -9.74
C ASN A 26 -13.73 -3.29 -9.14
N VAL A 27 -12.90 -2.91 -8.17
CA VAL A 27 -12.87 -1.52 -7.68
C VAL A 27 -12.33 -0.56 -8.74
N VAL A 28 -11.41 -1.02 -9.57
CA VAL A 28 -10.89 -0.24 -10.70
C VAL A 28 -11.96 -0.10 -11.79
N GLU A 29 -12.64 -1.19 -12.12
CA GLU A 29 -13.61 -1.21 -13.23
C GLU A 29 -14.93 -0.51 -12.89
N HIS A 30 -15.43 -0.70 -11.65
CA HIS A 30 -16.77 -0.27 -11.26
C HIS A 30 -16.80 0.82 -10.19
N GLY A 31 -15.66 1.17 -9.63
CA GLY A 31 -15.54 2.14 -8.55
C GLY A 31 -15.95 1.60 -7.17
N ILE A 32 -15.56 2.34 -6.13
CA ILE A 32 -15.77 1.92 -4.73
C ILE A 32 -17.25 1.85 -4.34
N ALA A 33 -18.09 2.72 -4.90
CA ALA A 33 -19.53 2.76 -4.61
C ALA A 33 -20.28 1.51 -5.09
N ALA A 34 -19.72 0.79 -6.06
CA ALA A 34 -20.30 -0.46 -6.56
C ALA A 34 -19.94 -1.68 -5.71
N MET A 35 -19.01 -1.55 -4.76
CA MET A 35 -18.48 -2.68 -4.00
C MET A 35 -19.46 -3.13 -2.91
N SER A 36 -19.75 -4.43 -2.86
CA SER A 36 -20.46 -5.09 -1.75
C SER A 36 -19.97 -6.52 -1.59
N MET A 37 -20.21 -7.12 -0.43
CA MET A 37 -19.80 -8.51 -0.16
C MET A 37 -20.47 -9.49 -1.13
N GLU A 38 -21.72 -9.25 -1.48
CA GLU A 38 -22.48 -10.07 -2.43
C GLU A 38 -21.89 -10.00 -3.84
N ARG A 39 -21.53 -8.79 -4.30
CA ARG A 39 -20.88 -8.60 -5.61
C ARG A 39 -19.50 -9.23 -5.67
N VAL A 40 -18.69 -9.08 -4.62
CA VAL A 40 -17.39 -9.76 -4.53
C VAL A 40 -17.56 -11.28 -4.60
N ALA A 41 -18.57 -11.83 -3.95
CA ALA A 41 -18.88 -13.27 -4.05
C ALA A 41 -19.28 -13.68 -5.47
N GLU A 42 -20.12 -12.89 -6.13
CA GLU A 42 -20.56 -13.10 -7.51
C GLU A 42 -19.39 -13.08 -8.48
N TRP A 43 -18.58 -12.04 -8.45
CA TRP A 43 -17.39 -11.90 -9.30
C TRP A 43 -16.33 -12.97 -9.06
N ALA A 44 -16.20 -13.43 -7.80
CA ALA A 44 -15.29 -14.53 -7.46
C ALA A 44 -15.83 -15.92 -7.80
N GLY A 45 -17.11 -16.03 -8.23
CA GLY A 45 -17.76 -17.30 -8.52
C GLY A 45 -17.92 -18.20 -7.29
N VAL A 46 -18.20 -17.60 -6.11
CA VAL A 46 -18.29 -18.34 -4.83
C VAL A 46 -19.64 -18.08 -4.13
N SER A 47 -19.93 -18.84 -3.08
CA SER A 47 -21.14 -18.64 -2.28
C SER A 47 -21.10 -17.26 -1.58
N LYS A 48 -22.27 -16.61 -1.41
CA LYS A 48 -22.41 -15.33 -0.71
C LYS A 48 -21.85 -15.33 0.71
N ALA A 49 -21.87 -16.49 1.38
CA ALA A 49 -21.34 -16.64 2.73
C ALA A 49 -19.80 -16.63 2.80
N LEU A 50 -19.12 -16.92 1.68
CA LEU A 50 -17.67 -17.11 1.69
C LEU A 50 -16.88 -15.82 1.98
N PRO A 51 -17.17 -14.64 1.39
CA PRO A 51 -16.49 -13.41 1.78
C PRO A 51 -16.64 -13.10 3.26
N TYR A 52 -17.81 -13.31 3.85
CA TYR A 52 -18.06 -13.12 5.29
C TYR A 52 -17.28 -14.09 6.21
N ALA A 53 -16.80 -15.22 5.69
CA ALA A 53 -15.90 -16.10 6.43
C ALA A 53 -14.46 -15.55 6.52
N HIS A 54 -14.14 -14.52 5.76
CA HIS A 54 -12.80 -13.92 5.66
C HIS A 54 -12.73 -12.44 6.04
N PHE A 55 -13.85 -11.71 5.93
CA PHE A 55 -13.94 -10.27 6.20
C PHE A 55 -15.28 -9.97 6.89
N ASP A 56 -15.26 -9.09 7.88
CA ASP A 56 -16.45 -8.76 8.66
C ASP A 56 -17.50 -8.02 7.82
N ASN A 57 -17.02 -7.16 6.92
CA ASN A 57 -17.83 -6.35 6.01
C ASN A 57 -16.99 -5.88 4.82
N ILE A 58 -17.61 -5.15 3.89
CA ILE A 58 -16.93 -4.62 2.71
C ILE A 58 -15.83 -3.61 3.05
N GLU A 59 -16.02 -2.80 4.08
CA GLU A 59 -15.02 -1.84 4.54
C GLU A 59 -13.75 -2.55 5.02
N HIS A 60 -13.90 -3.61 5.86
CA HIS A 60 -12.77 -4.44 6.29
C HIS A 60 -12.04 -5.07 5.10
N LEU A 61 -12.76 -5.52 4.07
CA LEU A 61 -12.16 -6.06 2.85
C LEU A 61 -11.36 -4.99 2.10
N LEU A 62 -11.93 -3.80 1.88
CA LEU A 62 -11.28 -2.69 1.15
C LEU A 62 -10.07 -2.13 1.91
N VAL A 63 -10.16 -1.97 3.24
CA VAL A 63 -9.02 -1.61 4.09
C VAL A 63 -7.91 -2.66 4.00
N THR A 64 -8.27 -3.95 4.04
CA THR A 64 -7.29 -5.03 3.87
C THR A 64 -6.63 -5.01 2.50
N LEU A 65 -7.40 -4.71 1.44
CA LEU A 65 -6.85 -4.55 0.09
C LEU A 65 -5.84 -3.41 0.05
N TYR A 66 -6.19 -2.24 0.59
CA TYR A 66 -5.28 -1.10 0.68
C TYR A 66 -3.99 -1.44 1.45
N GLN A 67 -4.11 -2.10 2.59
CA GLN A 67 -2.95 -2.55 3.38
C GLN A 67 -2.06 -3.53 2.60
N ARG A 68 -2.65 -4.44 1.83
CA ARG A 68 -1.90 -5.35 0.94
C ARG A 68 -1.06 -4.58 -0.08
N GLU A 69 -1.64 -3.58 -0.72
CA GLU A 69 -0.92 -2.74 -1.69
C GLU A 69 0.19 -1.93 -1.00
N ALA A 70 -0.07 -1.37 0.17
CA ALA A 70 0.94 -0.64 0.96
C ALA A 70 2.12 -1.55 1.37
N VAL A 71 1.86 -2.79 1.77
CA VAL A 71 2.91 -3.77 2.08
C VAL A 71 3.72 -4.13 0.83
N ALA A 72 3.07 -4.27 -0.33
CA ALA A 72 3.76 -4.54 -1.58
C ALA A 72 4.68 -3.37 -1.98
N ILE A 73 4.22 -2.13 -1.86
CA ILE A 73 5.05 -0.93 -2.04
C ILE A 73 6.26 -0.95 -1.08
N GLY A 74 6.03 -1.24 0.20
CA GLY A 74 7.09 -1.31 1.18
C GLY A 74 8.18 -2.33 0.84
N ARG A 75 7.80 -3.51 0.32
CA ARG A 75 8.75 -4.54 -0.12
C ARG A 75 9.63 -4.07 -1.28
N GLU A 76 9.04 -3.37 -2.25
CA GLU A 76 9.79 -2.83 -3.39
C GLU A 76 10.76 -1.72 -2.96
N ILE A 77 10.37 -0.89 -1.99
CA ILE A 77 11.29 0.09 -1.37
C ILE A 77 12.44 -0.62 -0.67
N LEU A 78 12.16 -1.68 0.11
CA LEU A 78 13.21 -2.45 0.78
C LEU A 78 14.19 -3.04 -0.23
N ASP A 79 13.67 -3.66 -1.29
CA ASP A 79 14.49 -4.24 -2.35
C ASP A 79 15.41 -3.20 -2.99
N ALA A 80 14.86 -2.02 -3.33
CA ALA A 80 15.65 -0.92 -3.88
C ALA A 80 16.75 -0.43 -2.91
N LEU A 81 16.44 -0.33 -1.61
CA LEU A 81 17.40 0.08 -0.59
C LEU A 81 18.48 -0.97 -0.31
N GLU A 82 18.16 -2.26 -0.44
CA GLU A 82 19.13 -3.36 -0.28
C GLU A 82 20.10 -3.48 -1.46
N HIS A 83 19.71 -2.98 -2.64
CA HIS A 83 20.52 -2.99 -3.85
C HIS A 83 21.11 -1.62 -4.22
N ALA A 84 20.95 -0.61 -3.35
CA ALA A 84 21.53 0.72 -3.56
C ALA A 84 23.06 0.67 -3.48
N ASP A 85 23.73 1.46 -4.32
CA ASP A 85 25.18 1.60 -4.25
C ASP A 85 25.59 2.39 -2.98
N PRO A 86 26.83 2.16 -2.47
CA PRO A 86 27.30 2.85 -1.26
C PRO A 86 27.31 4.38 -1.37
N ASP A 87 27.45 4.92 -2.58
CA ASP A 87 27.49 6.35 -2.86
C ASP A 87 26.12 6.95 -3.18
N ASP A 88 25.06 6.14 -3.20
CA ASP A 88 23.72 6.61 -3.48
C ASP A 88 23.14 7.47 -2.35
N ASP A 89 22.39 8.49 -2.72
CA ASP A 89 21.49 9.19 -1.80
C ASP A 89 20.31 8.28 -1.42
N ILE A 90 20.41 7.64 -0.27
CA ILE A 90 19.43 6.67 0.25
C ILE A 90 18.02 7.28 0.37
N ALA A 91 17.91 8.59 0.67
CA ALA A 91 16.62 9.28 0.68
C ALA A 91 16.01 9.32 -0.71
N ARG A 92 16.80 9.62 -1.72
CA ARG A 92 16.38 9.64 -3.12
C ARG A 92 16.02 8.25 -3.63
N VAL A 93 16.82 7.23 -3.35
CA VAL A 93 16.51 5.82 -3.69
C VAL A 93 15.16 5.42 -3.11
N ARG A 94 14.92 5.70 -1.82
CA ARG A 94 13.67 5.41 -1.13
C ARG A 94 12.46 6.09 -1.78
N VAL A 95 12.56 7.40 -2.03
CA VAL A 95 11.45 8.20 -2.58
C VAL A 95 11.14 7.75 -4.00
N ARG A 96 12.14 7.57 -4.85
CA ARG A 96 11.96 7.09 -6.22
C ARG A 96 11.30 5.70 -6.25
N ALA A 97 11.79 4.75 -5.44
CA ALA A 97 11.21 3.42 -5.35
C ALA A 97 9.74 3.45 -4.88
N TYR A 98 9.39 4.37 -3.97
CA TYR A 98 8.01 4.59 -3.54
C TYR A 98 7.12 5.03 -4.69
N PHE A 99 7.53 6.06 -5.47
CA PHE A 99 6.76 6.53 -6.61
C PHE A 99 6.63 5.46 -7.70
N ASP A 100 7.70 4.74 -8.02
CA ASP A 100 7.67 3.66 -9.00
C ASP A 100 6.74 2.52 -8.59
N ALA A 101 6.80 2.09 -7.34
CA ALA A 101 5.92 1.07 -6.80
C ALA A 101 4.45 1.52 -6.78
N THR A 102 4.20 2.79 -6.48
CA THR A 102 2.86 3.39 -6.48
C THR A 102 2.32 3.54 -7.91
N ALA A 103 3.16 3.92 -8.88
CA ALA A 103 2.77 4.02 -10.28
C ALA A 103 2.22 2.68 -10.82
N ARG A 104 2.84 1.58 -10.45
CA ARG A 104 2.38 0.23 -10.85
C ARG A 104 1.02 -0.16 -10.25
N ARG A 105 0.55 0.56 -9.22
CA ARG A 105 -0.71 0.31 -8.48
C ARG A 105 -1.66 1.50 -8.54
N ALA A 106 -1.37 2.47 -9.41
CA ALA A 106 -2.03 3.77 -9.45
C ALA A 106 -3.55 3.65 -9.56
N GLU A 107 -4.05 2.75 -10.41
CA GLU A 107 -5.48 2.56 -10.64
C GLU A 107 -6.20 2.07 -9.38
N VAL A 108 -5.67 1.03 -8.73
CA VAL A 108 -6.25 0.47 -7.49
C VAL A 108 -6.19 1.49 -6.36
N ILE A 109 -5.03 2.16 -6.17
CA ILE A 109 -4.87 3.16 -5.11
C ILE A 109 -5.82 4.34 -5.34
N ARG A 110 -5.90 4.85 -6.56
CA ARG A 110 -6.83 5.95 -6.92
C ARG A 110 -8.28 5.56 -6.64
N ALA A 111 -8.70 4.35 -7.03
CA ALA A 111 -10.05 3.87 -6.79
C ALA A 111 -10.34 3.72 -5.30
N LEU A 112 -9.41 3.19 -4.51
CA LEU A 112 -9.55 3.01 -3.06
C LEU A 112 -9.52 4.33 -2.28
N THR A 113 -8.86 5.37 -2.78
CA THR A 113 -8.74 6.68 -2.13
C THR A 113 -9.64 7.74 -2.75
N ALA A 114 -10.57 7.36 -3.62
CA ALA A 114 -11.52 8.25 -4.25
C ALA A 114 -12.40 8.98 -3.23
N PRO A 115 -12.93 10.18 -3.55
CA PRO A 115 -13.86 10.89 -2.68
C PRO A 115 -15.03 10.00 -2.25
N GLY A 116 -15.34 9.98 -0.94
CA GLY A 116 -16.38 9.11 -0.37
C GLY A 116 -15.89 7.71 0.01
N SER A 117 -14.62 7.40 -0.17
CA SER A 117 -14.03 6.16 0.33
C SER A 117 -13.99 6.14 1.85
N THR A 118 -14.33 4.98 2.43
CA THR A 118 -14.14 4.71 3.87
C THR A 118 -12.74 4.17 4.18
N VAL A 119 -11.93 3.90 3.14
CA VAL A 119 -10.53 3.50 3.33
C VAL A 119 -9.75 4.69 3.88
N PRO A 120 -9.11 4.57 5.07
CA PRO A 120 -8.36 5.67 5.63
C PRO A 120 -7.24 6.08 4.68
N SER A 121 -7.31 7.32 4.18
CA SER A 121 -6.23 7.95 3.40
C SER A 121 -5.09 8.46 4.31
N THR A 122 -5.24 8.27 5.62
CA THR A 122 -4.26 8.71 6.62
C THR A 122 -3.40 7.53 7.08
N ALA A 123 -2.14 7.84 7.37
CA ALA A 123 -1.25 6.87 7.99
C ALA A 123 -1.88 6.34 9.28
N ASP A 124 -2.10 5.03 9.34
CA ASP A 124 -2.42 4.35 10.59
C ASP A 124 -1.11 4.23 11.40
N PRO A 125 -0.95 4.98 12.52
CA PRO A 125 0.31 4.99 13.28
C PRO A 125 0.69 3.62 13.83
N ASP A 126 -0.31 2.80 14.12
CA ASP A 126 -0.15 1.44 14.65
C ASP A 126 -0.22 0.36 13.55
N GLY A 127 -0.46 0.77 12.33
CA GLY A 127 -0.59 -0.10 11.17
C GLY A 127 0.71 -0.77 10.74
N GLU A 128 0.58 -1.83 9.96
CA GLU A 128 1.73 -2.59 9.44
C GLU A 128 2.63 -1.70 8.56
N GLY A 129 2.06 -0.79 7.77
CA GLY A 129 2.78 0.16 6.94
C GLY A 129 3.67 1.11 7.75
N SER A 130 3.17 1.67 8.87
CA SER A 130 3.94 2.54 9.75
C SER A 130 5.09 1.80 10.42
N ARG A 131 4.85 0.58 10.91
CA ARG A 131 5.89 -0.27 11.49
C ARG A 131 6.96 -0.65 10.47
N TYR A 132 6.54 -0.92 9.24
CA TYR A 132 7.46 -1.22 8.15
C TYR A 132 8.31 0.01 7.79
N SER A 133 7.70 1.17 7.61
CA SER A 133 8.40 2.44 7.36
C SER A 133 9.38 2.79 8.49
N ALA A 134 8.98 2.61 9.76
CA ALA A 134 9.85 2.81 10.91
C ALA A 134 11.08 1.88 10.88
N ARG A 135 10.91 0.62 10.48
CA ARG A 135 12.02 -0.33 10.33
C ARG A 135 13.01 0.13 9.27
N LEU A 136 12.54 0.65 8.13
CA LEU A 136 13.39 1.19 7.08
C LEU A 136 14.13 2.45 7.56
N LEU A 137 13.46 3.36 8.27
CA LEU A 137 14.09 4.55 8.86
C LEU A 137 15.21 4.17 9.83
N TYR A 138 14.98 3.19 10.70
CA TYR A 138 16.01 2.69 11.60
C TYR A 138 17.19 2.04 10.86
N ARG A 139 16.89 1.17 9.88
CA ARG A 139 17.92 0.35 9.21
C ARG A 139 18.79 1.13 8.25
N PHE A 140 18.20 2.02 7.46
CA PHE A 140 18.87 2.68 6.33
C PHE A 140 19.15 4.17 6.55
N HIS A 141 18.44 4.82 7.48
CA HIS A 141 18.61 6.25 7.76
C HIS A 141 19.19 6.52 9.15
N GLY A 142 19.55 5.48 9.92
CA GLY A 142 20.18 5.62 11.22
C GLY A 142 19.29 6.20 12.34
N ILE A 143 17.99 6.39 12.08
CA ILE A 143 17.06 6.97 13.05
C ILE A 143 16.83 5.98 14.21
N PRO A 144 17.04 6.37 15.50
CA PRO A 144 16.82 5.47 16.63
C PRO A 144 15.40 4.89 16.66
N LYS A 145 15.24 3.60 17.00
CA LYS A 145 13.95 2.86 16.96
C LYS A 145 12.79 3.61 17.60
N LYS A 146 13.03 4.25 18.78
CA LYS A 146 11.99 4.99 19.50
C LYS A 146 11.48 6.20 18.71
N ARG A 147 12.36 6.89 17.98
CA ARG A 147 12.01 8.04 17.13
C ARG A 147 11.47 7.59 15.78
N ALA A 148 11.98 6.47 15.24
CA ALA A 148 11.61 5.97 13.93
C ALA A 148 10.09 5.74 13.76
N LEU A 149 9.40 5.28 14.81
CA LEU A 149 7.96 5.09 14.76
C LEU A 149 7.20 6.42 14.66
N ALA A 150 7.58 7.43 15.45
CA ALA A 150 6.97 8.75 15.35
C ALA A 150 7.27 9.42 14.00
N MET A 151 8.51 9.33 13.52
CA MET A 151 8.92 9.89 12.22
C MET A 151 8.27 9.15 11.04
N SER A 152 7.98 7.86 11.19
CA SER A 152 7.30 7.09 10.13
C SER A 152 5.90 7.62 9.83
N GLY A 153 5.14 8.06 10.84
CA GLY A 153 3.83 8.66 10.66
C GLY A 153 3.89 9.96 9.85
N ILE A 154 4.85 10.84 10.17
CA ILE A 154 5.08 12.09 9.41
C ILE A 154 5.45 11.78 7.96
N LEU A 155 6.41 10.87 7.75
CA LEU A 155 6.84 10.50 6.41
C LEU A 155 5.71 9.84 5.61
N GLN A 156 4.93 8.96 6.22
CA GLN A 156 3.78 8.35 5.53
C GLN A 156 2.73 9.39 5.14
N GLY A 157 2.41 10.34 6.04
CA GLY A 157 1.50 11.44 5.70
C GLY A 157 2.01 12.25 4.51
N ALA A 158 3.29 12.58 4.46
CA ALA A 158 3.92 13.28 3.36
C ALA A 158 3.89 12.46 2.05
N LEU A 159 4.22 11.16 2.12
CA LEU A 159 4.19 10.24 0.97
C LEU A 159 2.77 10.10 0.40
N ILE A 160 1.77 9.88 1.25
CA ILE A 160 0.36 9.76 0.84
C ILE A 160 -0.12 11.08 0.22
N GLY A 161 0.17 12.22 0.86
CA GLY A 161 -0.19 13.54 0.34
C GLY A 161 0.42 13.81 -1.03
N ALA A 162 1.72 13.57 -1.19
CA ALA A 162 2.42 13.75 -2.47
C ALA A 162 1.85 12.81 -3.55
N THR A 163 1.60 11.54 -3.22
CA THR A 163 1.03 10.58 -4.17
C THR A 163 -0.37 11.00 -4.61
N THR A 164 -1.21 11.41 -3.67
CA THR A 164 -2.56 11.89 -3.98
C THR A 164 -2.50 13.10 -4.91
N THR A 165 -1.63 14.08 -4.60
CA THR A 165 -1.42 15.26 -5.43
C THR A 165 -0.97 14.90 -6.84
N TRP A 166 -0.01 14.00 -6.98
CA TRP A 166 0.46 13.52 -8.28
C TRP A 166 -0.60 12.75 -9.06
N LEU A 167 -1.26 11.78 -8.43
CA LEU A 167 -2.28 10.95 -9.09
C LEU A 167 -3.51 11.74 -9.56
N HIS A 168 -3.76 12.92 -8.97
CA HIS A 168 -4.80 13.84 -9.42
C HIS A 168 -4.29 14.91 -10.41
N GLY A 169 -3.02 14.85 -10.82
CA GLY A 169 -2.44 15.79 -11.78
C GLY A 169 -2.28 17.22 -11.26
N LEU A 170 -2.16 17.39 -9.93
CA LEU A 170 -2.04 18.70 -9.29
C LEU A 170 -0.58 19.18 -9.17
N ALA A 171 0.40 18.29 -9.31
CA ALA A 171 1.83 18.58 -9.36
C ALA A 171 2.59 17.50 -10.12
N GLU A 172 3.74 17.86 -10.65
CA GLU A 172 4.62 16.95 -11.37
C GLU A 172 5.37 16.01 -10.42
N ARG A 173 5.62 14.78 -10.88
CA ARG A 173 6.30 13.75 -10.09
C ARG A 173 7.66 14.22 -9.57
N ASP A 174 8.49 14.79 -10.43
CA ASP A 174 9.87 15.18 -10.09
C ASP A 174 9.90 16.27 -9.01
N GLU A 175 8.94 17.20 -9.04
CA GLU A 175 8.78 18.22 -8.00
C GLU A 175 8.49 17.59 -6.64
N LEU A 176 7.56 16.64 -6.60
CA LEU A 176 7.17 15.96 -5.38
C LEU A 176 8.26 15.02 -4.86
N GLU A 177 8.99 14.33 -5.75
CA GLU A 177 10.14 13.52 -5.37
C GLU A 177 11.21 14.39 -4.67
N ASN A 178 11.57 15.54 -5.23
CA ASN A 178 12.55 16.43 -4.64
C ASN A 178 12.10 16.97 -3.27
N ALA A 179 10.83 17.37 -3.14
CA ALA A 179 10.26 17.82 -1.87
C ALA A 179 10.32 16.71 -0.80
N LEU A 180 9.97 15.48 -1.16
CA LEU A 180 10.00 14.34 -0.23
C LEU A 180 11.40 13.91 0.16
N VAL A 181 12.38 14.00 -0.76
CA VAL A 181 13.80 13.80 -0.43
C VAL A 181 14.26 14.79 0.64
N ALA A 182 13.91 16.06 0.50
CA ALA A 182 14.20 17.08 1.51
C ALA A 182 13.54 16.77 2.87
N VAL A 183 12.30 16.27 2.87
CA VAL A 183 11.61 15.80 4.10
C VAL A 183 12.39 14.65 4.76
N VAL A 184 12.81 13.65 3.99
CA VAL A 184 13.57 12.51 4.55
C VAL A 184 14.90 12.98 5.14
N HIS A 185 15.64 13.86 4.47
CA HIS A 185 16.89 14.43 5.00
C HIS A 185 16.64 15.19 6.30
N SER A 186 15.64 16.09 6.33
CA SER A 186 15.29 16.86 7.53
C SER A 186 14.91 15.97 8.71
N LEU A 187 14.17 14.87 8.49
CA LEU A 187 13.83 13.90 9.53
C LEU A 187 15.08 13.17 10.05
N THR A 188 16.04 12.88 9.18
CA THR A 188 17.30 12.22 9.56
C THR A 188 18.15 13.16 10.40
N GLU A 189 18.37 14.39 9.97
CA GLU A 189 19.15 15.41 10.69
C GLU A 189 18.55 15.73 12.07
N ALA A 190 17.22 15.96 12.14
CA ALA A 190 16.52 16.21 13.39
C ALA A 190 16.60 15.03 14.38
N SER A 191 16.91 13.83 13.90
CA SER A 191 17.01 12.63 14.74
C SER A 191 18.41 12.40 15.31
N LEU A 192 19.41 13.06 14.75
CA LEU A 192 20.82 12.98 15.17
C LEU A 192 21.22 14.13 16.12
N ALA A 193 20.40 15.18 16.19
CA ALA A 193 20.53 16.29 17.13
C ALA A 193 19.89 15.96 18.48
#